data_554dcefa90d6d85f736e628172427ad1
#
_entry.id   554dcefa90d6d85f736e628172427ad1
#
_cell.length_a   1.000
_cell.length_b   1.000
_cell.length_c   1.000
_cell.angle_alpha   90.00
_cell.angle_beta   90.00
_cell.angle_gamma   90.00
#
_symmetry.space_group_name_H-M   'P 1'
#
loop_
_entity.id
_entity.type
_entity.pdbx_description
1 polymer ?
#
loop_
_entity_poly.entity_id
_entity_poly.type
_entity_poly.pdbx_seq_one_letter_code
_entity_poly.pdbx_strand_id
1 'polypeptide(L)'
;MVDEWTSGTEPHIIKELEVGKEYTLTETLPADGYVTAESITFTVENTAEVQKVEMKDDVTKVEISKTDISGKELPGAKMTVLDKDGNAVESWTSTDKPHYMEKLPIGDYILREETAPEGYLIAEDVEFSVKDTGEIQKVSMKDEKKPSETPQTPQEPSKPTDTPKTGDDSNIRLWLLLAGLALCGTGGSLFLLKKKK
;
A
#
# COMPACT_ATOMS: atom_id res chain seq x y z
N MET A 1 17.03 38.10 3.42
CA MET A 1 16.95 37.35 2.15
C MET A 1 17.57 38.22 1.10
N VAL A 2 18.48 37.70 0.28
CA VAL A 2 19.18 38.44 -0.80
C VAL A 2 18.51 38.12 -2.13
N ASP A 3 18.24 36.86 -2.39
CA ASP A 3 17.59 36.37 -3.60
C ASP A 3 16.81 35.09 -3.32
N GLU A 4 15.82 34.79 -4.15
CA GLU A 4 14.97 33.59 -4.07
C GLU A 4 14.52 33.18 -5.49
N TRP A 5 14.72 31.91 -5.84
CA TRP A 5 14.35 31.41 -7.16
C TRP A 5 13.96 29.92 -7.12
N THR A 6 13.36 29.44 -8.20
CA THR A 6 13.16 28.01 -8.45
C THR A 6 14.23 27.52 -9.41
N SER A 7 14.91 26.42 -9.08
CA SER A 7 15.94 25.81 -9.93
C SER A 7 15.34 25.33 -11.27
N GLY A 8 16.18 25.40 -12.31
CA GLY A 8 15.85 24.96 -13.67
C GLY A 8 17.01 24.21 -14.29
N THR A 9 17.03 24.12 -15.62
CA THR A 9 18.10 23.45 -16.37
C THR A 9 19.38 24.30 -16.47
N GLU A 10 19.27 25.61 -16.26
CA GLU A 10 20.37 26.53 -16.35
C GLU A 10 20.77 27.03 -14.96
N PRO A 11 22.07 27.30 -14.74
CA PRO A 11 22.55 27.90 -13.49
C PRO A 11 21.90 29.26 -13.22
N HIS A 12 21.48 29.50 -11.98
CA HIS A 12 21.03 30.80 -11.53
C HIS A 12 22.23 31.72 -11.25
N ILE A 13 22.19 32.98 -11.70
CA ILE A 13 23.29 33.95 -11.55
C ILE A 13 22.86 35.09 -10.63
N ILE A 14 23.51 35.19 -9.49
CA ILE A 14 23.31 36.29 -8.53
C ILE A 14 24.40 37.31 -8.76
N LYS A 15 24.00 38.57 -8.86
CA LYS A 15 24.93 39.72 -9.11
C LYS A 15 24.99 40.61 -7.88
N GLU A 16 26.05 41.45 -7.82
CA GLU A 16 26.19 42.51 -6.83
C GLU A 16 26.27 42.04 -5.36
N LEU A 17 26.79 40.82 -5.13
CA LEU A 17 27.11 40.37 -3.79
C LEU A 17 28.34 41.11 -3.24
N GLU A 18 28.33 41.41 -1.93
CA GLU A 18 29.43 42.09 -1.26
C GLU A 18 30.64 41.16 -1.08
N VAL A 19 31.83 41.62 -1.58
CA VAL A 19 33.10 40.90 -1.42
C VAL A 19 33.46 40.75 0.06
N GLY A 20 33.96 39.58 0.44
CA GLY A 20 34.35 39.25 1.80
C GLY A 20 33.20 38.91 2.73
N LYS A 21 31.94 38.96 2.27
CA LYS A 21 30.78 38.62 3.03
C LYS A 21 30.39 37.15 2.85
N GLU A 22 29.94 36.54 3.92
CA GLU A 22 29.44 35.17 3.95
C GLU A 22 27.95 35.14 3.59
N TYR A 23 27.57 34.20 2.74
CA TYR A 23 26.19 33.93 2.33
C TYR A 23 25.86 32.44 2.52
N THR A 24 24.62 32.13 2.79
CA THR A 24 24.12 30.74 2.89
C THR A 24 23.12 30.51 1.80
N LEU A 25 23.33 29.47 1.00
CA LEU A 25 22.37 28.91 0.06
C LEU A 25 21.60 27.81 0.78
N THR A 26 20.27 27.91 0.77
CA THR A 26 19.38 26.95 1.42
C THR A 26 18.29 26.53 0.44
N GLU A 27 18.08 25.24 0.30
CA GLU A 27 16.91 24.69 -0.37
C GLU A 27 15.74 24.67 0.61
N THR A 28 14.59 25.19 0.21
CA THR A 28 13.38 25.24 1.05
C THR A 28 12.31 24.25 0.60
N LEU A 29 12.39 23.77 -0.64
CA LEU A 29 11.47 22.79 -1.21
C LEU A 29 12.23 21.97 -2.26
N PRO A 30 12.49 20.69 -2.01
CA PRO A 30 13.12 19.82 -2.99
C PRO A 30 12.15 19.49 -4.14
N ALA A 31 12.70 19.04 -5.26
CA ALA A 31 11.90 18.48 -6.35
C ALA A 31 11.25 17.15 -5.92
N ASP A 32 10.14 16.76 -6.58
CA ASP A 32 9.44 15.50 -6.30
C ASP A 32 10.41 14.31 -6.39
N GLY A 33 10.41 13.50 -5.32
CA GLY A 33 11.29 12.33 -5.20
C GLY A 33 12.73 12.62 -4.80
N TYR A 34 13.06 13.87 -4.51
CA TYR A 34 14.35 14.28 -3.99
C TYR A 34 14.27 14.65 -2.51
N VAL A 35 15.41 14.65 -1.86
CA VAL A 35 15.59 15.00 -0.44
C VAL A 35 16.14 16.42 -0.36
N THR A 36 15.62 17.20 0.58
CA THR A 36 16.12 18.57 0.83
C THR A 36 17.63 18.56 1.04
N ALA A 37 18.35 19.32 0.21
CA ALA A 37 19.79 19.42 0.31
C ALA A 37 20.25 20.16 1.57
N GLU A 38 21.43 19.79 2.10
CA GLU A 38 22.05 20.54 3.19
C GLU A 38 22.45 21.95 2.71
N SER A 39 22.24 22.94 3.59
CA SER A 39 22.63 24.32 3.30
C SER A 39 24.12 24.47 3.09
N ILE A 40 24.52 25.28 2.11
CA ILE A 40 25.91 25.56 1.78
C ILE A 40 26.23 27.00 2.15
N THR A 41 27.28 27.21 2.95
CA THR A 41 27.78 28.52 3.29
C THR A 41 29.06 28.83 2.48
N PHE A 42 29.14 29.99 1.87
CA PHE A 42 30.28 30.42 1.06
C PHE A 42 30.58 31.91 1.27
N THR A 43 31.84 32.27 1.08
CA THR A 43 32.30 33.68 1.13
C THR A 43 32.54 34.19 -0.28
N VAL A 44 32.09 35.39 -0.58
CA VAL A 44 32.33 36.01 -1.88
C VAL A 44 33.81 36.52 -1.96
N GLU A 45 34.54 36.00 -2.93
CA GLU A 45 35.95 36.33 -3.15
C GLU A 45 36.09 37.57 -4.01
N ASN A 46 37.21 38.28 -3.81
CA ASN A 46 37.57 39.45 -4.64
C ASN A 46 38.21 38.97 -5.96
N THR A 47 37.39 38.54 -6.91
CA THR A 47 37.82 38.04 -8.21
C THR A 47 36.92 38.59 -9.31
N ALA A 48 37.46 38.71 -10.54
CA ALA A 48 36.69 39.06 -11.74
C ALA A 48 36.01 37.81 -12.37
N GLU A 49 36.32 36.59 -11.88
CA GLU A 49 35.77 35.36 -12.38
C GLU A 49 34.44 35.00 -11.68
N VAL A 50 33.60 34.26 -12.36
CA VAL A 50 32.35 33.74 -11.77
C VAL A 50 32.69 32.68 -10.74
N GLN A 51 32.38 32.94 -9.47
CA GLN A 51 32.44 31.95 -8.40
C GLN A 51 31.25 31.00 -8.52
N LYS A 52 31.52 29.68 -8.51
CA LYS A 52 30.48 28.66 -8.64
C LYS A 52 30.22 28.00 -7.27
N VAL A 53 28.97 27.89 -6.93
CA VAL A 53 28.45 27.08 -5.78
C VAL A 53 27.52 26.05 -6.34
N GLU A 54 27.71 24.76 -6.00
CA GLU A 54 26.92 23.65 -6.48
C GLU A 54 26.28 22.96 -5.30
N MET A 55 24.94 22.84 -5.32
CA MET A 55 24.15 22.07 -4.37
C MET A 55 23.69 20.79 -5.05
N LYS A 56 23.71 19.68 -4.34
CA LYS A 56 23.31 18.37 -4.86
C LYS A 56 22.29 17.73 -3.93
N ASP A 57 21.22 17.27 -4.52
CA ASP A 57 20.16 16.58 -3.82
C ASP A 57 20.38 15.06 -3.90
N ASP A 58 20.08 14.34 -2.84
CA ASP A 58 19.92 12.89 -2.88
C ASP A 58 18.47 12.57 -3.27
N VAL A 59 18.17 11.30 -3.51
CA VAL A 59 16.82 10.81 -3.81
C VAL A 59 16.23 10.08 -2.61
N THR A 60 14.90 10.09 -2.51
CA THR A 60 14.21 9.19 -1.58
C THR A 60 14.39 7.74 -2.01
N LYS A 61 14.48 6.82 -1.04
CA LYS A 61 14.73 5.39 -1.28
C LYS A 61 13.82 4.57 -0.39
N VAL A 62 13.06 3.65 -0.97
CA VAL A 62 12.14 2.76 -0.26
C VAL A 62 12.42 1.31 -0.65
N GLU A 63 12.57 0.44 0.35
CA GLU A 63 12.70 -1.01 0.19
C GLU A 63 11.46 -1.69 0.76
N ILE A 64 10.73 -2.44 -0.07
CA ILE A 64 9.48 -3.08 0.29
C ILE A 64 9.66 -4.59 0.29
N SER A 65 9.52 -5.21 1.47
CA SER A 65 9.58 -6.65 1.65
C SER A 65 8.17 -7.23 1.71
N LYS A 66 7.91 -8.27 0.91
CA LYS A 66 6.73 -9.12 1.00
C LYS A 66 7.14 -10.46 1.57
N THR A 67 6.74 -10.76 2.82
CA THR A 67 7.25 -11.93 3.54
C THR A 67 6.14 -12.82 4.08
N ASP A 68 6.47 -14.06 4.41
CA ASP A 68 5.66 -14.90 5.27
C ASP A 68 5.82 -14.50 6.75
N ILE A 69 5.09 -15.16 7.64
CA ILE A 69 5.14 -14.88 9.10
C ILE A 69 6.52 -15.16 9.71
N SER A 70 7.39 -15.96 9.05
CA SER A 70 8.76 -16.23 9.51
C SER A 70 9.75 -15.16 9.06
N GLY A 71 9.34 -14.23 8.21
CA GLY A 71 10.17 -13.18 7.65
C GLY A 71 10.92 -13.57 6.37
N LYS A 72 10.58 -14.72 5.76
CA LYS A 72 11.15 -15.13 4.49
C LYS A 72 10.39 -14.44 3.35
N GLU A 73 11.14 -13.86 2.37
CA GLU A 73 10.55 -13.27 1.17
C GLU A 73 9.63 -14.24 0.44
N LEU A 74 8.47 -13.74 0.01
CA LEU A 74 7.37 -14.50 -0.53
C LEU A 74 7.11 -14.08 -1.98
N PRO A 75 7.55 -14.86 -2.98
CA PRO A 75 7.33 -14.56 -4.38
C PRO A 75 5.88 -14.79 -4.82
N GLY A 76 5.43 -14.05 -5.83
CA GLY A 76 4.18 -14.29 -6.56
C GLY A 76 2.98 -13.47 -6.09
N ALA A 77 3.13 -12.60 -5.08
CA ALA A 77 2.11 -11.62 -4.72
C ALA A 77 2.05 -10.50 -5.76
N LYS A 78 0.86 -10.06 -6.17
CA LYS A 78 0.68 -8.81 -6.93
C LYS A 78 0.53 -7.66 -5.96
N MET A 79 1.47 -6.73 -6.02
CA MET A 79 1.60 -5.60 -5.11
C MET A 79 1.35 -4.30 -5.85
N THR A 80 0.77 -3.31 -5.17
CA THR A 80 0.55 -1.96 -5.67
C THR A 80 0.82 -0.95 -4.56
N VAL A 81 1.59 0.10 -4.86
CA VAL A 81 1.68 1.31 -4.03
C VAL A 81 0.65 2.30 -4.55
N LEU A 82 -0.19 2.80 -3.66
CA LEU A 82 -1.18 3.83 -3.93
C LEU A 82 -0.78 5.14 -3.25
N ASP A 83 -1.08 6.27 -3.88
CA ASP A 83 -1.01 7.58 -3.23
C ASP A 83 -2.18 7.80 -2.26
N LYS A 84 -2.19 8.91 -1.54
CA LYS A 84 -3.25 9.31 -0.61
C LYS A 84 -4.63 9.47 -1.26
N ASP A 85 -4.69 9.66 -2.57
CA ASP A 85 -5.93 9.83 -3.34
C ASP A 85 -6.42 8.50 -3.93
N GLY A 86 -5.66 7.40 -3.68
CA GLY A 86 -5.96 6.04 -4.13
C GLY A 86 -5.52 5.73 -5.56
N ASN A 87 -4.70 6.58 -6.18
CA ASN A 87 -4.15 6.31 -7.50
C ASN A 87 -2.94 5.38 -7.40
N ALA A 88 -2.84 4.43 -8.33
CA ALA A 88 -1.69 3.54 -8.40
C ALA A 88 -0.44 4.32 -8.86
N VAL A 89 0.60 4.27 -8.03
CA VAL A 89 1.92 4.86 -8.31
C VAL A 89 2.81 3.83 -9.00
N GLU A 90 2.88 2.62 -8.46
CA GLU A 90 3.65 1.51 -9.01
C GLU A 90 3.01 0.18 -8.67
N SER A 91 3.12 -0.81 -9.60
CA SER A 91 2.63 -2.17 -9.38
C SER A 91 3.67 -3.18 -9.88
N TRP A 92 3.87 -4.26 -9.11
CA TRP A 92 4.82 -5.32 -9.44
C TRP A 92 4.36 -6.69 -8.93
N THR A 93 5.11 -7.73 -9.27
CA THR A 93 4.96 -9.05 -8.64
C THR A 93 6.14 -9.27 -7.71
N SER A 94 5.87 -9.66 -6.47
CA SER A 94 6.91 -9.94 -5.46
C SER A 94 7.83 -11.09 -5.90
N THR A 95 9.08 -11.03 -5.47
CA THR A 95 10.12 -12.00 -5.78
C THR A 95 10.73 -12.57 -4.48
N ASP A 96 11.84 -13.28 -4.60
CA ASP A 96 12.66 -13.75 -3.47
C ASP A 96 13.55 -12.66 -2.86
N LYS A 97 13.34 -11.40 -3.26
CA LYS A 97 14.06 -10.21 -2.79
C LYS A 97 13.08 -9.07 -2.57
N PRO A 98 13.41 -8.11 -1.68
CA PRO A 98 12.67 -6.87 -1.55
C PRO A 98 12.57 -6.12 -2.87
N HIS A 99 11.46 -5.42 -3.08
CA HIS A 99 11.28 -4.47 -4.16
C HIS A 99 11.87 -3.12 -3.78
N TYR A 100 12.64 -2.49 -4.67
CA TYR A 100 13.34 -1.25 -4.42
C TYR A 100 12.78 -0.14 -5.31
N MET A 101 12.39 0.97 -4.69
CA MET A 101 11.86 2.17 -5.36
C MET A 101 12.76 3.36 -5.04
N GLU A 102 13.04 4.18 -6.05
CA GLU A 102 13.71 5.47 -5.90
C GLU A 102 12.80 6.59 -6.39
N LYS A 103 13.02 7.78 -5.85
CA LYS A 103 12.30 8.99 -6.25
C LYS A 103 10.79 8.94 -6.01
N LEU A 104 10.35 8.18 -4.99
CA LEU A 104 8.98 8.28 -4.54
C LEU A 104 8.81 9.60 -3.78
N PRO A 105 7.91 10.52 -4.19
CA PRO A 105 7.74 11.81 -3.52
C PRO A 105 7.52 11.69 -2.01
N ILE A 106 7.98 12.66 -1.24
CA ILE A 106 7.73 12.73 0.21
C ILE A 106 6.22 12.81 0.44
N GLY A 107 5.67 11.92 1.29
CA GLY A 107 4.24 11.86 1.54
C GLY A 107 3.77 10.52 2.07
N ASP A 108 2.44 10.37 2.18
CA ASP A 108 1.78 9.18 2.71
C ASP A 108 1.28 8.29 1.57
N TYR A 109 1.46 6.98 1.75
CA TYR A 109 1.15 5.95 0.77
C TYR A 109 0.49 4.75 1.42
N ILE A 110 -0.14 3.93 0.59
CA ILE A 110 -0.73 2.66 0.96
C ILE A 110 -0.09 1.56 0.11
N LEU A 111 0.48 0.55 0.76
CA LEU A 111 0.91 -0.69 0.12
C LEU A 111 -0.26 -1.67 0.15
N ARG A 112 -0.70 -2.11 -1.01
CA ARG A 112 -1.81 -3.05 -1.20
C ARG A 112 -1.34 -4.33 -1.86
N GLU A 113 -1.88 -5.44 -1.39
CA GLU A 113 -1.79 -6.71 -2.08
C GLU A 113 -3.06 -6.98 -2.88
N GLU A 114 -2.95 -7.01 -4.21
CA GLU A 114 -4.07 -7.28 -5.12
C GLU A 114 -4.35 -8.78 -5.21
N THR A 115 -3.31 -9.60 -5.10
CA THR A 115 -3.41 -11.06 -5.18
C THR A 115 -2.31 -11.68 -4.35
N ALA A 116 -2.69 -12.54 -3.41
CA ALA A 116 -1.74 -13.31 -2.62
C ALA A 116 -1.17 -14.51 -3.41
N PRO A 117 0.04 -14.97 -3.07
CA PRO A 117 0.59 -16.20 -3.61
C PRO A 117 -0.26 -17.42 -3.25
N GLU A 118 -0.11 -18.51 -4.01
CA GLU A 118 -0.83 -19.75 -3.76
C GLU A 118 -0.58 -20.27 -2.34
N GLY A 119 -1.64 -20.62 -1.63
CA GLY A 119 -1.58 -21.13 -0.25
C GLY A 119 -1.53 -20.04 0.83
N TYR A 120 -1.62 -18.76 0.48
CA TYR A 120 -1.62 -17.64 1.42
C TYR A 120 -2.92 -16.84 1.36
N LEU A 121 -3.26 -16.19 2.46
CA LEU A 121 -4.36 -15.21 2.54
C LEU A 121 -3.85 -13.85 2.07
N ILE A 122 -4.75 -13.06 1.47
CA ILE A 122 -4.45 -11.65 1.14
C ILE A 122 -4.22 -10.89 2.45
N ALA A 123 -3.12 -10.14 2.53
CA ALA A 123 -2.82 -9.26 3.67
C ALA A 123 -3.68 -8.01 3.65
N GLU A 124 -3.85 -7.40 4.83
CA GLU A 124 -4.44 -6.07 4.94
C GLU A 124 -3.48 -5.00 4.37
N ASP A 125 -4.05 -3.88 3.90
CA ASP A 125 -3.28 -2.72 3.43
C ASP A 125 -2.33 -2.22 4.53
N VAL A 126 -1.12 -1.80 4.13
CA VAL A 126 -0.11 -1.22 5.02
C VAL A 126 0.09 0.25 4.66
N GLU A 127 -0.25 1.15 5.58
CA GLU A 127 0.05 2.57 5.44
C GLU A 127 1.52 2.84 5.77
N PHE A 128 2.18 3.69 4.97
CA PHE A 128 3.55 4.11 5.23
C PHE A 128 3.79 5.53 4.72
N SER A 129 4.81 6.20 5.27
CA SER A 129 5.20 7.56 4.87
C SER A 129 6.61 7.57 4.32
N VAL A 130 6.81 8.23 3.18
CA VAL A 130 8.13 8.55 2.64
C VAL A 130 8.59 9.86 3.28
N LYS A 131 9.72 9.81 3.99
CA LYS A 131 10.31 10.94 4.73
C LYS A 131 11.40 11.61 3.92
N ASP A 132 11.68 12.86 4.27
CA ASP A 132 12.79 13.65 3.75
C ASP A 132 14.14 13.11 4.26
N THR A 133 14.61 12.03 3.63
CA THR A 133 15.90 11.39 3.94
C THR A 133 16.41 10.57 2.76
N GLY A 134 17.72 10.61 2.51
CA GLY A 134 18.42 9.78 1.53
C GLY A 134 18.69 8.35 2.02
N GLU A 135 18.34 8.03 3.28
CA GLU A 135 18.46 6.67 3.80
C GLU A 135 17.38 5.75 3.22
N ILE A 136 17.68 4.45 3.13
CA ILE A 136 16.71 3.45 2.69
C ILE A 136 15.63 3.28 3.77
N GLN A 137 14.39 3.61 3.43
CA GLN A 137 13.23 3.44 4.29
C GLN A 137 12.60 2.08 4.01
N LYS A 138 12.38 1.29 5.07
CA LYS A 138 11.93 -0.11 4.93
C LYS A 138 10.45 -0.25 5.27
N VAL A 139 9.72 -0.91 4.38
CA VAL A 139 8.31 -1.28 4.53
C VAL A 139 8.19 -2.80 4.42
N SER A 140 7.35 -3.42 5.24
CA SER A 140 7.15 -4.87 5.19
C SER A 140 5.66 -5.21 5.28
N MET A 141 5.21 -6.08 4.39
CA MET A 141 3.89 -6.70 4.44
C MET A 141 4.05 -8.21 4.62
N LYS A 142 3.23 -8.80 5.51
CA LYS A 142 3.32 -10.23 5.88
C LYS A 142 2.04 -10.97 5.53
N ASP A 143 2.19 -12.17 4.97
CA ASP A 143 1.08 -13.07 4.70
C ASP A 143 1.00 -14.21 5.69
N GLU A 144 -0.22 -14.58 6.01
CA GLU A 144 -0.54 -15.81 6.73
C GLU A 144 -0.90 -16.93 5.74
N LYS A 145 -0.48 -18.16 6.07
CA LYS A 145 -0.91 -19.33 5.29
C LYS A 145 -2.40 -19.59 5.46
N LYS A 146 -3.06 -19.97 4.37
CA LYS A 146 -4.43 -20.48 4.45
C LYS A 146 -4.48 -21.68 5.40
N PRO A 147 -5.52 -21.80 6.24
CA PRO A 147 -5.72 -23.00 7.03
C PRO A 147 -5.74 -24.24 6.13
N SER A 148 -4.96 -25.26 6.51
CA SER A 148 -4.99 -26.53 5.80
C SER A 148 -6.36 -27.15 5.99
N GLU A 149 -7.13 -27.34 4.91
CA GLU A 149 -8.32 -28.15 4.99
C GLU A 149 -7.88 -29.57 5.34
N THR A 150 -8.13 -29.99 6.57
CA THR A 150 -7.96 -31.40 6.94
C THR A 150 -8.93 -32.17 6.04
N PRO A 151 -8.46 -33.17 5.24
CA PRO A 151 -9.37 -33.99 4.45
C PRO A 151 -10.38 -34.61 5.43
N GLN A 152 -11.65 -34.26 5.29
CA GLN A 152 -12.70 -34.99 6.00
C GLN A 152 -12.61 -36.42 5.48
N THR A 153 -12.15 -37.31 6.35
CA THR A 153 -12.24 -38.76 6.09
C THR A 153 -13.66 -39.03 5.69
N PRO A 154 -13.91 -39.65 4.52
CA PRO A 154 -15.28 -40.03 4.14
C PRO A 154 -15.86 -40.84 5.30
N GLN A 155 -16.94 -40.38 5.91
CA GLN A 155 -17.67 -41.17 6.86
C GLN A 155 -18.17 -42.41 6.12
N GLU A 156 -17.62 -43.55 6.48
CA GLU A 156 -18.09 -44.85 6.02
C GLU A 156 -19.60 -44.91 6.29
N PRO A 157 -20.44 -45.23 5.31
CA PRO A 157 -21.89 -45.33 5.52
C PRO A 157 -22.14 -46.36 6.60
N SER A 158 -22.70 -45.91 7.73
CA SER A 158 -23.09 -46.78 8.84
C SER A 158 -24.05 -47.85 8.31
N LYS A 159 -23.59 -49.10 8.39
CA LYS A 159 -24.36 -50.32 8.07
C LYS A 159 -25.72 -50.26 8.78
N PRO A 160 -26.83 -50.51 8.08
CA PRO A 160 -28.15 -50.58 8.72
C PRO A 160 -28.17 -51.70 9.74
N THR A 161 -28.33 -51.35 11.00
CA THR A 161 -28.61 -52.33 12.06
C THR A 161 -30.07 -52.66 11.97
N ASP A 162 -30.36 -53.95 12.06
CA ASP A 162 -31.67 -54.62 11.93
C ASP A 162 -32.82 -53.86 12.56
N THR A 163 -33.94 -53.80 11.82
CA THR A 163 -35.23 -53.31 12.24
C THR A 163 -35.92 -54.26 13.26
N PRO A 164 -36.39 -53.77 14.39
CA PRO A 164 -37.46 -54.44 15.09
C PRO A 164 -38.80 -54.08 14.41
N LYS A 165 -39.53 -55.13 14.08
CA LYS A 165 -40.89 -55.10 13.57
C LYS A 165 -41.82 -54.68 14.69
N THR A 166 -42.40 -53.47 14.65
CA THR A 166 -43.63 -53.16 15.38
C THR A 166 -44.56 -52.39 14.48
N GLY A 167 -45.72 -52.96 14.21
CA GLY A 167 -46.75 -52.30 13.45
C GLY A 167 -47.36 -51.13 14.25
N ASP A 168 -47.55 -50.02 13.58
CA ASP A 168 -48.55 -49.03 13.96
C ASP A 168 -49.10 -48.34 12.71
N ASP A 169 -50.38 -48.46 12.50
CA ASP A 169 -51.15 -47.84 11.43
C ASP A 169 -51.44 -46.40 11.79
N SER A 170 -50.51 -45.50 11.53
CA SER A 170 -50.79 -44.09 11.66
C SER A 170 -50.71 -43.35 10.33
N ASN A 171 -51.84 -42.82 9.97
CA ASN A 171 -52.28 -42.01 8.85
C ASN A 171 -51.21 -41.16 8.13
N ILE A 172 -50.68 -41.68 7.05
CA ILE A 172 -49.79 -40.94 6.07
C ILE A 172 -50.50 -39.76 5.35
N ARG A 173 -51.85 -39.65 5.53
CA ARG A 173 -52.65 -38.64 4.86
C ARG A 173 -52.56 -37.23 5.50
N LEU A 174 -52.00 -37.07 6.71
CA LEU A 174 -51.96 -35.78 7.40
C LEU A 174 -50.70 -34.96 7.13
N TRP A 175 -49.64 -35.55 6.57
CA TRP A 175 -48.36 -34.85 6.32
C TRP A 175 -48.24 -34.17 4.96
N LEU A 176 -49.17 -34.43 4.02
CA LEU A 176 -49.15 -33.86 2.68
C LEU A 176 -49.87 -32.50 2.57
N LEU A 177 -50.42 -31.93 3.65
CA LEU A 177 -51.14 -30.66 3.63
C LEU A 177 -50.30 -29.47 4.22
N LEU A 178 -49.08 -29.70 4.71
CA LEU A 178 -48.23 -28.64 5.29
C LEU A 178 -47.05 -28.21 4.43
N ALA A 179 -46.87 -28.78 3.24
CA ALA A 179 -45.76 -28.41 2.31
C ALA A 179 -46.15 -27.39 1.22
N GLY A 180 -47.34 -26.75 1.31
CA GLY A 180 -47.90 -25.94 0.22
C GLY A 180 -48.06 -24.46 0.47
N LEU A 181 -47.39 -23.83 1.47
CA LEU A 181 -47.58 -22.40 1.75
C LEU A 181 -46.27 -21.71 2.16
N ALA A 182 -45.31 -21.61 1.22
CA ALA A 182 -44.16 -20.71 1.36
C ALA A 182 -43.63 -20.24 0.01
N LEU A 183 -44.50 -19.63 -0.77
CA LEU A 183 -44.07 -18.84 -1.97
C LEU A 183 -45.13 -17.76 -2.20
N CYS A 184 -44.89 -16.58 -1.60
CA CYS A 184 -45.26 -15.25 -2.11
C CYS A 184 -44.95 -14.20 -1.02
N GLY A 185 -43.89 -13.48 -1.21
CA GLY A 185 -43.55 -12.35 -0.36
C GLY A 185 -42.52 -11.45 -1.08
N THR A 186 -42.96 -10.84 -2.20
CA THR A 186 -42.28 -9.72 -2.80
C THR A 186 -42.45 -8.49 -1.92
N GLY A 187 -41.48 -8.18 -1.10
CA GLY A 187 -41.43 -6.94 -0.32
C GLY A 187 -40.57 -5.91 -1.00
N GLY A 188 -41.20 -4.94 -1.66
CA GLY A 188 -40.54 -3.78 -2.23
C GLY A 188 -39.92 -2.88 -1.16
N SER A 189 -38.65 -2.51 -1.31
CA SER A 189 -37.97 -1.49 -0.51
C SER A 189 -38.45 -0.09 -0.92
N LEU A 190 -39.06 0.61 0.02
CA LEU A 190 -39.47 2.00 -0.11
C LEU A 190 -38.33 2.91 0.34
N PHE A 191 -37.69 3.63 -0.61
CA PHE A 191 -36.71 4.67 -0.31
C PHE A 191 -37.42 6.01 -0.01
N LEU A 192 -37.25 6.52 1.21
CA LEU A 192 -37.68 7.88 1.59
C LEU A 192 -36.49 8.83 1.49
N LEU A 193 -36.48 9.71 0.49
CA LEU A 193 -35.60 10.87 0.37
C LEU A 193 -36.10 12.00 1.27
N LYS A 194 -35.34 12.36 2.31
CA LYS A 194 -35.63 13.49 3.19
C LYS A 194 -34.79 14.71 2.76
N LYS A 195 -35.47 15.73 2.23
CA LYS A 195 -34.88 17.04 1.91
C LYS A 195 -34.64 17.83 3.20
N LYS A 196 -33.41 18.29 3.42
CA LYS A 196 -33.06 19.16 4.54
C LYS A 196 -33.11 20.62 4.08
N LYS A 197 -33.83 21.44 4.88
CA LYS A 197 -33.92 22.90 4.75
C LYS A 197 -32.62 23.57 5.13
#